data_de17404033af4fec6f8e08e0fe1472d8
#
_entry.id   de17404033af4fec6f8e08e0fe1472d8
#
_cell.length_a   1.000
_cell.length_b   1.000
_cell.length_c   1.000
_cell.angle_alpha   90.00
_cell.angle_beta   90.00
_cell.angle_gamma   90.00
#
_symmetry.space_group_name_H-M   'P 1'
#
loop_
_entity.id
_entity.type
_entity.pdbx_description
1 polymer ?
#
loop_
_entity_poly.entity_id
_entity_poly.type
_entity_poly.pdbx_seq_one_letter_code
_entity_poly.pdbx_strand_id
1 'polypeptide(L)'
;MDFMLSRATRVTAQWASAPVQHAVARFWRDMEMTLSTTGFVPDNRLMICLAPALPPESYTLDVTENQLTLCAADDLGAVYGLLDISRHYLGVAPFWFWNQQQFEPKPFATVPEGRITGPAAAVGLRGWDLSDAPWLSAWADATENGWEMIFESLLRYRGNMVRTDKQADLAAAMGLRPVQNPQTPLGAAPQQAAAENPEERHKIWQDSIRTLKTSPRIWALGIDGMGGDPDGTASTAALQEQWQLLNVTVPGAAAYILLQGETVALYQEGKLKIPDSVIPVLTPAPSASSAGGPGPGAQHGLWFSLCRRDKLTGNPMTAYPGGDTAVNGMLQGAWRGGVRSFWMVGTGDLRPSLMELNLTGALWCTPDTDCAAQRTAYLRCTYRAPDGWALTDSALEDLSVCLRARAESAVQAGSPPQPVGEAFLTRSTRLFASAWLCGKTQGPIPVLAA
;
A
#
# COMPACT_ATOMS: atom_id res chain seq x y z
N MET A 1 10.95 -34.21 -10.11
CA MET A 1 10.96 -34.18 -8.62
C MET A 1 10.92 -32.72 -8.17
N ASP A 2 10.30 -32.48 -7.02
CA ASP A 2 10.15 -31.15 -6.46
C ASP A 2 11.51 -30.56 -6.04
N PHE A 3 11.63 -29.23 -6.10
CA PHE A 3 12.82 -28.52 -5.66
C PHE A 3 12.83 -28.40 -4.13
N MET A 4 13.94 -28.78 -3.50
CA MET A 4 14.11 -28.66 -2.05
C MET A 4 14.89 -27.39 -1.71
N LEU A 5 14.20 -26.32 -1.35
CA LEU A 5 14.82 -25.06 -0.90
C LEU A 5 15.38 -25.25 0.51
N SER A 6 16.69 -25.06 0.68
CA SER A 6 17.40 -25.21 1.94
C SER A 6 18.35 -24.04 2.19
N ARG A 7 18.93 -23.93 3.37
CA ARG A 7 19.95 -22.91 3.67
C ARG A 7 21.23 -23.02 2.83
N ALA A 8 21.47 -24.13 2.17
CA ALA A 8 22.62 -24.31 1.27
C ALA A 8 22.27 -24.06 -0.20
N THR A 9 21.01 -23.80 -0.53
CA THR A 9 20.63 -23.41 -1.90
C THR A 9 21.41 -22.18 -2.32
N ARG A 10 22.15 -22.25 -3.43
CA ARG A 10 22.91 -21.12 -3.95
C ARG A 10 21.99 -20.16 -4.69
N VAL A 11 21.91 -18.91 -4.22
CA VAL A 11 21.13 -17.84 -4.87
C VAL A 11 22.05 -16.98 -5.71
N THR A 12 21.75 -16.84 -7.01
CA THR A 12 22.51 -16.03 -7.96
C THR A 12 21.58 -15.16 -8.80
N ALA A 13 21.98 -13.92 -9.06
CA ALA A 13 21.23 -13.01 -9.93
C ALA A 13 22.11 -12.57 -11.11
N GLN A 14 21.52 -12.46 -12.30
CA GLN A 14 22.21 -11.99 -13.51
C GLN A 14 22.55 -10.50 -13.46
N TRP A 15 21.89 -9.74 -12.60
CA TRP A 15 22.18 -8.32 -12.39
C TRP A 15 22.07 -7.95 -10.91
N ALA A 16 22.68 -6.82 -10.55
CA ALA A 16 22.88 -6.41 -9.16
C ALA A 16 22.36 -4.99 -8.92
N SER A 17 21.09 -4.69 -9.32
CA SER A 17 20.45 -3.44 -8.94
C SER A 17 20.17 -3.39 -7.44
N ALA A 18 20.05 -2.20 -6.87
CA ALA A 18 19.75 -2.04 -5.45
C ALA A 18 18.46 -2.78 -5.01
N PRO A 19 17.32 -2.70 -5.73
CA PRO A 19 16.12 -3.44 -5.38
C PRO A 19 16.31 -4.95 -5.31
N VAL A 20 17.02 -5.51 -6.29
CA VAL A 20 17.31 -6.96 -6.34
C VAL A 20 18.23 -7.38 -5.20
N GLN A 21 19.29 -6.60 -4.90
CA GLN A 21 20.17 -6.88 -3.77
C GLN A 21 19.43 -6.85 -2.43
N HIS A 22 18.60 -5.86 -2.21
CA HIS A 22 17.75 -5.79 -1.02
C HIS A 22 16.78 -6.98 -0.93
N ALA A 23 16.17 -7.39 -2.04
CA ALA A 23 15.27 -8.54 -2.05
C ALA A 23 16.00 -9.86 -1.76
N VAL A 24 17.18 -10.06 -2.33
CA VAL A 24 18.03 -11.23 -2.06
C VAL A 24 18.46 -11.27 -0.59
N ALA A 25 18.87 -10.15 0.00
CA ALA A 25 19.25 -10.10 1.41
C ALA A 25 18.07 -10.48 2.32
N ARG A 26 16.84 -10.00 2.03
CA ARG A 26 15.64 -10.38 2.78
C ARG A 26 15.26 -11.84 2.59
N PHE A 27 15.41 -12.35 1.38
CA PHE A 27 15.15 -13.76 1.10
C PHE A 27 16.11 -14.66 1.89
N TRP A 28 17.38 -14.28 2.03
CA TRP A 28 18.34 -14.96 2.90
C TRP A 28 17.92 -14.92 4.37
N ARG A 29 17.53 -13.76 4.89
CA ARG A 29 16.98 -13.63 6.24
C ARG A 29 15.77 -14.57 6.46
N ASP A 30 14.84 -14.60 5.50
CA ASP A 30 13.65 -15.45 5.57
C ASP A 30 14.02 -16.93 5.58
N MET A 31 14.98 -17.36 4.80
CA MET A 31 15.52 -18.71 4.86
C MET A 31 16.19 -19.00 6.21
N GLU A 32 16.88 -18.04 6.80
CA GLU A 32 17.51 -18.19 8.11
C GLU A 32 16.49 -18.35 9.25
N MET A 33 15.38 -17.64 9.16
CA MET A 33 14.31 -17.75 10.16
C MET A 33 13.52 -19.06 10.06
N THR A 34 13.39 -19.62 8.85
CA THR A 34 12.43 -20.69 8.57
C THR A 34 13.06 -22.06 8.28
N LEU A 35 14.36 -22.09 7.98
CA LEU A 35 15.08 -23.31 7.64
C LEU A 35 16.19 -23.62 8.64
N SER A 36 16.37 -24.89 8.97
CA SER A 36 17.44 -25.35 9.84
C SER A 36 18.74 -25.62 9.07
N THR A 37 19.85 -25.70 9.80
CA THR A 37 21.15 -26.09 9.24
C THR A 37 21.35 -27.61 9.24
N THR A 38 20.42 -28.38 9.79
CA THR A 38 20.52 -29.82 9.94
C THR A 38 19.76 -30.55 8.84
N GLY A 39 20.35 -31.58 8.27
CA GLY A 39 19.72 -32.46 7.27
C GLY A 39 20.56 -32.62 6.00
N PHE A 40 20.11 -33.50 5.11
CA PHE A 40 20.69 -33.67 3.78
C PHE A 40 20.43 -32.42 2.96
N VAL A 41 21.50 -31.90 2.35
CA VAL A 41 21.43 -30.68 1.55
C VAL A 41 21.72 -31.04 0.09
N PRO A 42 20.73 -30.95 -0.79
CA PRO A 42 20.96 -31.12 -2.21
C PRO A 42 21.83 -29.97 -2.75
N ASP A 43 22.72 -30.29 -3.68
CA ASP A 43 23.46 -29.27 -4.44
C ASP A 43 22.53 -28.66 -5.50
N ASN A 44 21.79 -27.62 -5.10
CA ASN A 44 20.82 -26.95 -5.95
C ASN A 44 21.00 -25.43 -5.94
N ARG A 45 20.30 -24.77 -6.85
CA ARG A 45 20.42 -23.32 -7.03
C ARG A 45 19.10 -22.64 -7.36
N LEU A 46 18.96 -21.40 -6.87
CA LEU A 46 17.98 -20.42 -7.32
C LEU A 46 18.68 -19.40 -8.20
N MET A 47 18.27 -19.28 -9.45
CA MET A 47 18.85 -18.36 -10.42
C MET A 47 17.81 -17.28 -10.78
N ILE A 48 18.20 -16.01 -10.67
CA ILE A 48 17.37 -14.87 -11.02
C ILE A 48 17.82 -14.33 -12.36
N CYS A 49 16.95 -14.40 -13.37
CA CYS A 49 17.21 -14.03 -14.76
C CYS A 49 16.33 -12.87 -15.20
N LEU A 50 16.91 -11.98 -16.04
CA LEU A 50 16.15 -10.90 -16.66
C LEU A 50 15.41 -11.41 -17.91
N ALA A 51 14.11 -11.13 -18.00
CA ALA A 51 13.24 -11.51 -19.10
C ALA A 51 12.34 -10.32 -19.54
N PRO A 52 12.90 -9.29 -20.19
CA PRO A 52 12.19 -8.04 -20.50
C PRO A 52 11.03 -8.19 -21.48
N ALA A 53 10.84 -9.37 -22.08
CA ALA A 53 9.67 -9.70 -22.88
C ALA A 53 8.41 -10.00 -22.08
N LEU A 54 8.55 -10.20 -20.77
CA LEU A 54 7.42 -10.35 -19.86
C LEU A 54 6.74 -8.99 -19.61
N PRO A 55 5.46 -8.97 -19.24
CA PRO A 55 4.80 -7.75 -18.82
C PRO A 55 5.55 -7.07 -17.65
N PRO A 56 5.58 -5.73 -17.58
CA PRO A 56 6.23 -5.03 -16.47
C PRO A 56 5.82 -5.56 -15.10
N GLU A 57 6.77 -5.59 -14.16
CA GLU A 57 6.58 -6.04 -12.78
C GLU A 57 6.14 -7.52 -12.64
N SER A 58 6.19 -8.31 -13.72
CA SER A 58 5.83 -9.72 -13.70
C SER A 58 7.03 -10.65 -13.65
N TYR A 59 6.78 -11.91 -13.30
CA TYR A 59 7.79 -12.95 -13.27
C TYR A 59 7.20 -14.33 -13.57
N THR A 60 8.08 -15.28 -13.93
CA THR A 60 7.78 -16.70 -13.97
C THR A 60 8.82 -17.48 -13.16
N LEU A 61 8.39 -18.58 -12.56
CA LEU A 61 9.26 -19.55 -11.90
C LEU A 61 9.24 -20.83 -12.72
N ASP A 62 10.40 -21.27 -13.18
CA ASP A 62 10.61 -22.57 -13.79
C ASP A 62 11.33 -23.46 -12.76
N VAL A 63 10.65 -24.50 -12.31
CA VAL A 63 11.08 -25.36 -11.19
C VAL A 63 11.44 -26.74 -11.69
N THR A 64 12.66 -27.15 -11.44
CA THR A 64 13.17 -28.51 -11.64
C THR A 64 13.79 -28.99 -10.33
N GLU A 65 14.12 -30.28 -10.22
CA GLU A 65 14.70 -30.88 -9.01
C GLU A 65 15.95 -30.12 -8.48
N ASN A 66 16.82 -29.68 -9.39
CA ASN A 66 18.12 -29.10 -9.03
C ASN A 66 18.20 -27.58 -9.25
N GLN A 67 17.19 -27.00 -9.88
CA GLN A 67 17.19 -25.57 -10.21
C GLN A 67 15.81 -24.95 -10.15
N LEU A 68 15.74 -23.84 -9.44
CA LEU A 68 14.64 -22.91 -9.44
C LEU A 68 15.07 -21.66 -10.22
N THR A 69 14.44 -21.38 -11.35
CA THR A 69 14.75 -20.22 -12.19
C THR A 69 13.64 -19.20 -12.07
N LEU A 70 13.95 -18.03 -11.51
CA LEU A 70 13.09 -16.86 -11.44
C LEU A 70 13.40 -15.95 -12.62
N CYS A 71 12.55 -15.95 -13.65
CA CYS A 71 12.65 -15.04 -14.79
C CYS A 71 11.76 -13.82 -14.53
N ALA A 72 12.34 -12.64 -14.43
CA ALA A 72 11.66 -11.39 -14.09
C ALA A 72 11.71 -10.37 -15.22
N ALA A 73 10.63 -9.62 -15.44
CA ALA A 73 10.58 -8.56 -16.45
C ALA A 73 11.53 -7.40 -16.14
N ASP A 74 11.66 -7.10 -14.86
CA ASP A 74 12.39 -5.97 -14.30
C ASP A 74 12.74 -6.21 -12.83
N ASP A 75 13.29 -5.20 -12.17
CA ASP A 75 13.65 -5.25 -10.75
C ASP A 75 12.47 -5.62 -9.84
N LEU A 76 11.29 -5.02 -10.06
CA LEU A 76 10.12 -5.31 -9.25
C LEU A 76 9.58 -6.72 -9.48
N GLY A 77 9.63 -7.22 -10.71
CA GLY A 77 9.33 -8.62 -10.99
C GLY A 77 10.21 -9.58 -10.20
N ALA A 78 11.51 -9.30 -10.09
CA ALA A 78 12.43 -10.11 -9.28
C ALA A 78 12.14 -9.98 -7.77
N VAL A 79 11.88 -8.77 -7.29
CA VAL A 79 11.49 -8.51 -5.89
C VAL A 79 10.23 -9.30 -5.53
N TYR A 80 9.19 -9.18 -6.31
CA TYR A 80 7.92 -9.88 -6.07
C TYR A 80 8.08 -11.39 -6.14
N GLY A 81 8.86 -11.90 -7.09
CA GLY A 81 9.11 -13.33 -7.22
C GLY A 81 9.80 -13.92 -5.98
N LEU A 82 10.84 -13.26 -5.47
CA LEU A 82 11.52 -13.69 -4.23
C LEU A 82 10.61 -13.61 -3.01
N LEU A 83 9.83 -12.53 -2.87
CA LEU A 83 8.90 -12.36 -1.75
C LEU A 83 7.74 -13.35 -1.80
N ASP A 84 7.29 -13.76 -3.01
CA ASP A 84 6.28 -14.80 -3.16
C ASP A 84 6.82 -16.20 -2.85
N ILE A 85 8.07 -16.51 -3.27
CA ILE A 85 8.73 -17.75 -2.85
C ILE A 85 8.81 -17.80 -1.32
N SER A 86 9.22 -16.71 -0.70
CA SER A 86 9.26 -16.58 0.76
C SER A 86 7.87 -16.77 1.40
N ARG A 87 6.85 -16.12 0.87
CA ARG A 87 5.49 -16.20 1.41
C ARG A 87 4.89 -17.60 1.28
N HIS A 88 4.98 -18.20 0.09
CA HIS A 88 4.27 -19.45 -0.21
C HIS A 88 5.00 -20.70 0.28
N TYR A 89 6.31 -20.70 0.27
CA TYR A 89 7.11 -21.90 0.59
C TYR A 89 7.84 -21.80 1.92
N LEU A 90 8.30 -20.61 2.31
CA LEU A 90 8.89 -20.39 3.65
C LEU A 90 7.83 -19.95 4.67
N GLY A 91 6.65 -19.52 4.23
CA GLY A 91 5.55 -19.14 5.10
C GLY A 91 5.72 -17.78 5.78
N VAL A 92 6.59 -16.89 5.27
CA VAL A 92 6.81 -15.55 5.85
C VAL A 92 5.73 -14.60 5.36
N ALA A 93 4.78 -14.24 6.23
CA ALA A 93 3.65 -13.37 5.92
C ALA A 93 4.06 -11.88 5.91
N PRO A 94 3.31 -11.00 5.20
CA PRO A 94 3.41 -9.56 5.44
C PRO A 94 3.18 -9.25 6.92
N PHE A 95 3.88 -8.25 7.46
CA PHE A 95 3.78 -7.88 8.89
C PHE A 95 4.10 -9.01 9.88
N TRP A 96 4.91 -10.01 9.47
CA TRP A 96 5.33 -11.11 10.32
C TRP A 96 5.85 -10.66 11.69
N PHE A 97 6.53 -9.52 11.74
CA PHE A 97 7.12 -8.92 12.93
C PHE A 97 6.06 -8.35 13.91
N TRP A 98 4.93 -7.83 13.41
CA TRP A 98 3.83 -7.36 14.26
C TRP A 98 2.84 -8.47 14.62
N ASN A 99 2.69 -9.44 13.75
CA ASN A 99 1.86 -10.61 14.02
C ASN A 99 2.56 -11.62 14.94
N GLN A 100 3.78 -11.31 15.43
CA GLN A 100 4.60 -12.19 16.26
C GLN A 100 4.66 -13.61 15.67
N GLN A 101 4.80 -13.70 14.35
CA GLN A 101 4.81 -14.98 13.66
C GLN A 101 5.98 -15.82 14.15
N GLN A 102 5.68 -17.00 14.69
CA GLN A 102 6.69 -17.96 15.12
C GLN A 102 7.03 -18.88 13.96
N PHE A 103 8.31 -19.12 13.78
CA PHE A 103 8.83 -20.04 12.77
C PHE A 103 9.39 -21.28 13.45
N GLU A 104 8.99 -22.44 12.97
CA GLU A 104 9.60 -23.73 13.34
C GLU A 104 10.54 -24.12 12.21
N PRO A 105 11.89 -23.99 12.40
CA PRO A 105 12.85 -24.26 11.35
C PRO A 105 12.78 -25.70 10.85
N LYS A 106 12.62 -25.87 9.54
CA LYS A 106 12.55 -27.14 8.84
C LYS A 106 13.85 -27.39 8.07
N PRO A 107 14.24 -28.63 7.80
CA PRO A 107 15.44 -28.90 7.01
C PRO A 107 15.38 -28.32 5.60
N PHE A 108 14.20 -28.30 4.99
CA PHE A 108 13.96 -27.73 3.66
C PHE A 108 12.48 -27.36 3.50
N ALA A 109 12.21 -26.49 2.52
CA ALA A 109 10.88 -26.21 2.01
C ALA A 109 10.75 -26.77 0.59
N THR A 110 9.62 -27.38 0.28
CA THR A 110 9.36 -28.00 -1.03
C THR A 110 8.69 -27.03 -1.96
N VAL A 111 9.29 -26.82 -3.16
CA VAL A 111 8.69 -26.06 -4.26
C VAL A 111 8.32 -27.07 -5.36
N PRO A 112 7.02 -27.20 -5.70
CA PRO A 112 6.57 -28.18 -6.69
C PRO A 112 7.22 -27.97 -8.07
N GLU A 113 7.59 -29.06 -8.74
CA GLU A 113 8.12 -29.03 -10.10
C GLU A 113 7.07 -28.44 -11.05
N GLY A 114 7.52 -27.64 -12.01
CA GLY A 114 6.67 -27.05 -13.05
C GLY A 114 6.94 -25.57 -13.28
N ARG A 115 6.01 -24.95 -14.01
CA ARG A 115 6.07 -23.53 -14.31
C ARG A 115 4.96 -22.77 -13.57
N ILE A 116 5.35 -21.75 -12.85
CA ILE A 116 4.46 -20.88 -12.08
C ILE A 116 4.59 -19.46 -12.63
N THR A 117 3.47 -18.81 -12.88
CA THR A 117 3.45 -17.39 -13.29
C THR A 117 2.92 -16.57 -12.13
N GLY A 118 3.67 -15.55 -11.73
CA GLY A 118 3.24 -14.61 -10.72
C GLY A 118 2.03 -13.78 -11.21
N PRO A 119 1.09 -13.43 -10.33
CA PRO A 119 -0.05 -12.62 -10.72
C PRO A 119 0.41 -11.23 -11.18
N ALA A 120 -0.14 -10.77 -12.30
CA ALA A 120 0.03 -9.39 -12.75
C ALA A 120 -0.81 -8.45 -11.87
N ALA A 121 -0.32 -7.23 -11.63
CA ALA A 121 -1.12 -6.23 -10.96
C ALA A 121 -2.14 -5.62 -11.93
N ALA A 122 -3.39 -5.51 -11.49
CA ALA A 122 -4.46 -4.89 -12.24
C ALA A 122 -4.42 -3.35 -12.17
N VAL A 123 -3.91 -2.81 -11.05
CA VAL A 123 -3.76 -1.37 -10.83
C VAL A 123 -2.32 -0.95 -11.12
N GLY A 124 -2.13 0.07 -11.95
CA GLY A 124 -0.81 0.51 -12.41
C GLY A 124 0.10 1.03 -11.28
N LEU A 125 -0.23 2.15 -10.68
CA LEU A 125 0.46 2.72 -9.51
C LEU A 125 -0.36 2.43 -8.26
N ARG A 126 0.26 1.81 -7.26
CA ARG A 126 -0.43 1.33 -6.07
C ARG A 126 0.49 1.38 -4.85
N GLY A 127 0.00 1.93 -3.76
CA GLY A 127 0.86 2.11 -2.59
C GLY A 127 0.19 2.73 -1.38
N TRP A 128 1.02 3.01 -0.39
CA TRP A 128 0.61 3.57 0.89
C TRP A 128 1.09 4.99 1.07
N ASP A 129 0.23 5.80 1.72
CA ASP A 129 0.60 7.08 2.28
C ASP A 129 0.86 6.91 3.78
N LEU A 130 2.12 7.09 4.17
CA LEU A 130 2.64 6.92 5.54
C LEU A 130 2.92 8.26 6.23
N SER A 131 2.51 9.38 5.65
CA SER A 131 2.92 10.71 6.12
C SER A 131 2.28 11.16 7.43
N ASP A 132 1.04 10.76 7.73
CA ASP A 132 0.35 11.09 8.99
C ASP A 132 0.34 9.87 9.92
N ALA A 133 1.53 9.40 10.29
CA ALA A 133 1.74 8.19 11.07
C ALA A 133 2.82 8.37 12.17
N PRO A 134 2.54 9.19 13.21
CA PRO A 134 3.56 9.52 14.21
C PRO A 134 3.99 8.31 15.03
N TRP A 135 3.10 7.39 15.36
CA TRP A 135 3.46 6.18 16.13
C TRP A 135 4.21 5.16 15.28
N LEU A 136 3.82 5.01 14.00
CA LEU A 136 4.58 4.23 13.05
C LEU A 136 6.01 4.75 12.91
N SER A 137 6.16 6.07 12.75
CA SER A 137 7.47 6.70 12.61
C SER A 137 8.32 6.49 13.88
N ALA A 138 7.73 6.68 15.05
CA ALA A 138 8.42 6.46 16.33
C ALA A 138 8.86 5.00 16.51
N TRP A 139 7.98 4.05 16.17
CA TRP A 139 8.31 2.63 16.21
C TRP A 139 9.40 2.25 15.20
N ALA A 140 9.29 2.72 13.96
CA ALA A 140 10.24 2.39 12.90
C ALA A 140 11.63 3.00 13.15
N ASP A 141 11.69 4.20 13.72
CA ASP A 141 12.96 4.86 14.07
C ASP A 141 13.64 4.17 15.28
N ALA A 142 12.85 3.58 16.20
CA ALA A 142 13.37 2.88 17.38
C ALA A 142 13.70 1.40 17.13
N THR A 143 13.27 0.84 16.00
CA THR A 143 13.41 -0.58 15.67
C THR A 143 14.52 -0.76 14.64
N GLU A 144 15.42 -1.69 14.87
CA GLU A 144 16.45 -2.05 13.90
C GLU A 144 15.77 -2.50 12.58
N ASN A 145 16.14 -1.87 11.48
CA ASN A 145 15.53 -2.08 10.15
C ASN A 145 14.01 -1.85 10.09
N GLY A 146 13.45 -1.05 11.01
CA GLY A 146 12.00 -0.85 11.10
C GLY A 146 11.36 -0.33 9.80
N TRP A 147 11.94 0.68 9.18
CA TRP A 147 11.48 1.20 7.88
C TRP A 147 11.60 0.17 6.75
N GLU A 148 12.67 -0.62 6.75
CA GLU A 148 12.81 -1.72 5.77
C GLU A 148 11.67 -2.73 5.88
N MET A 149 11.31 -3.12 7.11
CA MET A 149 10.22 -4.07 7.35
C MET A 149 8.86 -3.53 6.89
N ILE A 150 8.63 -2.22 7.06
CA ILE A 150 7.40 -1.55 6.57
C ILE A 150 7.37 -1.56 5.03
N PHE A 151 8.44 -1.13 4.38
CA PHE A 151 8.52 -1.10 2.92
C PHE A 151 8.49 -2.51 2.31
N GLU A 152 9.12 -3.48 2.98
CA GLU A 152 9.00 -4.89 2.61
C GLU A 152 7.55 -5.37 2.67
N SER A 153 6.79 -5.01 3.71
CA SER A 153 5.37 -5.41 3.81
C SER A 153 4.55 -4.85 2.65
N LEU A 154 4.82 -3.61 2.23
CA LEU A 154 4.20 -3.02 1.04
C LEU A 154 4.56 -3.80 -0.23
N LEU A 155 5.84 -4.16 -0.40
CA LEU A 155 6.29 -4.96 -1.55
C LEU A 155 5.70 -6.38 -1.54
N ARG A 156 5.52 -7.01 -0.37
CA ARG A 156 4.82 -8.30 -0.23
C ARG A 156 3.36 -8.26 -0.64
N TYR A 157 2.73 -7.08 -0.56
CA TYR A 157 1.42 -6.79 -1.14
C TYR A 157 1.48 -6.27 -2.59
N ARG A 158 2.66 -6.31 -3.23
CA ARG A 158 2.88 -5.82 -4.60
C ARG A 158 2.65 -4.33 -4.78
N GLY A 159 2.82 -3.54 -3.72
CA GLY A 159 2.89 -2.09 -3.85
C GLY A 159 4.16 -1.68 -4.62
N ASN A 160 4.06 -0.62 -5.42
CA ASN A 160 5.16 -0.09 -6.23
C ASN A 160 5.44 1.40 -6.00
N MET A 161 4.67 2.04 -5.13
CA MET A 161 4.87 3.44 -4.74
C MET A 161 4.61 3.64 -3.25
N VAL A 162 5.20 4.68 -2.67
CA VAL A 162 4.97 5.05 -1.28
C VAL A 162 5.10 6.56 -1.10
N ARG A 163 4.16 7.15 -0.36
CA ARG A 163 4.33 8.51 0.16
C ARG A 163 4.85 8.42 1.60
N THR A 164 6.01 9.00 1.82
CA THR A 164 6.65 9.01 3.13
C THR A 164 7.45 10.30 3.30
N ASP A 165 7.46 10.84 4.51
CA ASP A 165 8.27 12.01 4.88
C ASP A 165 9.68 11.59 5.35
N LYS A 166 9.90 10.28 5.56
CA LYS A 166 11.17 9.71 6.02
C LYS A 166 11.61 8.56 5.11
N GLN A 167 12.92 8.39 4.98
CA GLN A 167 13.53 7.23 4.30
C GLN A 167 13.10 7.03 2.83
N ALA A 168 12.82 8.13 2.11
CA ALA A 168 12.44 8.04 0.69
C ALA A 168 13.52 7.38 -0.18
N ASP A 169 14.80 7.63 0.12
CA ASP A 169 15.92 7.02 -0.61
C ASP A 169 16.02 5.51 -0.34
N LEU A 170 15.74 5.07 0.88
CA LEU A 170 15.64 3.64 1.21
C LEU A 170 14.48 2.99 0.46
N ALA A 171 13.30 3.63 0.44
CA ALA A 171 12.16 3.14 -0.32
C ALA A 171 12.50 2.97 -1.81
N ALA A 172 13.19 3.95 -2.40
CA ALA A 172 13.66 3.90 -3.78
C ALA A 172 14.71 2.79 -4.00
N ALA A 173 15.65 2.62 -3.08
CA ALA A 173 16.64 1.54 -3.13
C ALA A 173 15.99 0.15 -3.05
N MET A 174 14.82 0.04 -2.40
CA MET A 174 14.04 -1.20 -2.33
C MET A 174 13.12 -1.44 -3.54
N GLY A 175 13.03 -0.47 -4.48
CA GLY A 175 12.21 -0.56 -5.69
C GLY A 175 10.86 0.16 -5.62
N LEU A 176 10.53 0.79 -4.51
CA LEU A 176 9.33 1.64 -4.40
C LEU A 176 9.59 3.01 -5.03
N ARG A 177 8.57 3.59 -5.67
CA ARG A 177 8.63 4.96 -6.17
C ARG A 177 8.12 5.93 -5.10
N PRO A 178 8.98 6.82 -4.54
CA PRO A 178 8.51 7.87 -3.64
C PRO A 178 7.51 8.78 -4.32
N VAL A 179 6.40 9.06 -3.64
CA VAL A 179 5.34 9.95 -4.13
C VAL A 179 5.48 11.29 -3.43
N GLN A 180 5.54 12.35 -4.21
CA GLN A 180 5.67 13.70 -3.70
C GLN A 180 4.38 14.14 -2.96
N ASN A 181 4.55 15.03 -1.98
CA ASN A 181 3.41 15.59 -1.24
C ASN A 181 2.56 16.48 -2.17
N PRO A 182 1.24 16.23 -2.28
CA PRO A 182 0.36 17.04 -3.10
C PRO A 182 0.26 18.51 -2.64
N GLN A 183 0.55 18.78 -1.36
CA GLN A 183 0.56 20.14 -0.81
C GLN A 183 1.84 20.91 -1.13
N THR A 184 2.84 20.28 -1.74
CA THR A 184 4.08 20.92 -2.19
C THR A 184 4.32 20.65 -3.68
N PRO A 185 3.51 21.26 -4.56
CA PRO A 185 3.62 21.03 -6.00
C PRO A 185 5.05 21.24 -6.51
N LEU A 186 5.53 20.30 -7.30
CA LEU A 186 6.92 20.26 -7.78
C LEU A 186 7.99 20.38 -6.68
N GLY A 187 7.62 20.18 -5.42
CA GLY A 187 8.49 20.32 -4.25
C GLY A 187 8.61 21.74 -3.68
N ALA A 188 7.87 22.67 -4.22
CA ALA A 188 7.84 24.04 -3.70
C ALA A 188 6.95 24.12 -2.44
N ALA A 189 7.41 24.80 -1.39
CA ALA A 189 6.57 25.05 -0.21
C ALA A 189 5.32 25.86 -0.58
N PRO A 190 4.15 25.62 0.04
CA PRO A 190 2.90 26.30 -0.31
C PRO A 190 3.02 27.83 -0.28
N GLN A 191 3.72 28.40 0.70
CA GLN A 191 3.96 29.82 0.81
C GLN A 191 4.81 30.39 -0.34
N GLN A 192 5.72 29.58 -0.87
CA GLN A 192 6.56 29.95 -2.02
C GLN A 192 5.81 29.76 -3.34
N ALA A 193 5.01 28.69 -3.44
CA ALA A 193 4.18 28.43 -4.63
C ALA A 193 3.05 29.48 -4.80
N ALA A 194 2.63 30.13 -3.71
CA ALA A 194 1.66 31.23 -3.70
C ALA A 194 2.25 32.60 -4.06
N ALA A 195 3.50 32.68 -4.52
CA ALA A 195 4.09 33.94 -4.97
C ALA A 195 3.20 34.59 -6.05
N GLU A 196 2.81 35.84 -5.82
CA GLU A 196 1.93 36.58 -6.73
C GLU A 196 2.62 36.85 -8.10
N ASN A 197 3.96 36.96 -8.08
CA ASN A 197 4.75 37.18 -9.29
C ASN A 197 4.95 35.86 -10.07
N PRO A 198 4.45 35.74 -11.31
CA PRO A 198 4.61 34.55 -12.13
C PRO A 198 6.06 34.12 -12.40
N GLU A 199 6.96 35.11 -12.61
CA GLU A 199 8.38 34.86 -12.89
C GLU A 199 9.09 34.26 -11.65
N GLU A 200 8.78 34.77 -10.47
CA GLU A 200 9.31 34.26 -9.22
C GLU A 200 8.81 32.84 -8.95
N ARG A 201 7.54 32.58 -9.14
CA ARG A 201 6.92 31.27 -9.02
C ARG A 201 7.53 30.25 -9.98
N HIS A 202 7.74 30.62 -11.24
CA HIS A 202 8.41 29.80 -12.24
C HIS A 202 9.82 29.42 -11.80
N LYS A 203 10.59 30.38 -11.30
CA LYS A 203 11.96 30.13 -10.78
C LYS A 203 11.95 29.18 -9.60
N ILE A 204 11.04 29.35 -8.64
CA ILE A 204 10.88 28.47 -7.49
C ILE A 204 10.65 27.03 -7.94
N TRP A 205 9.71 26.79 -8.85
CA TRP A 205 9.45 25.46 -9.41
C TRP A 205 10.67 24.87 -10.11
N GLN A 206 11.35 25.66 -10.92
CA GLN A 206 12.54 25.24 -11.65
C GLN A 206 13.67 24.80 -10.71
N ASP A 207 13.94 25.58 -9.66
CA ASP A 207 14.98 25.29 -8.69
C ASP A 207 14.62 24.04 -7.84
N SER A 208 13.35 23.90 -7.47
CA SER A 208 12.86 22.70 -6.77
C SER A 208 13.01 21.44 -7.62
N ILE A 209 12.59 21.46 -8.88
CA ILE A 209 12.75 20.32 -9.78
C ILE A 209 14.24 19.97 -9.95
N ARG A 210 15.12 20.96 -10.16
CA ARG A 210 16.56 20.71 -10.29
C ARG A 210 17.17 20.05 -9.07
N THR A 211 16.73 20.44 -7.88
CA THR A 211 17.18 19.86 -6.62
C THR A 211 16.71 18.41 -6.46
N LEU A 212 15.47 18.14 -6.87
CA LEU A 212 14.80 16.85 -6.59
C LEU A 212 14.92 15.81 -7.70
N LYS A 213 15.37 16.18 -8.91
CA LYS A 213 15.40 15.30 -10.10
C LYS A 213 16.34 14.11 -9.99
N THR A 214 17.24 14.10 -9.02
CA THR A 214 18.23 13.03 -8.83
C THR A 214 17.63 11.75 -8.25
N SER A 215 16.46 11.83 -7.59
CA SER A 215 15.78 10.68 -7.02
C SER A 215 14.55 10.31 -7.85
N PRO A 216 14.36 9.05 -8.24
CA PRO A 216 13.14 8.59 -8.90
C PRO A 216 11.92 8.89 -8.03
N ARG A 217 10.91 9.53 -8.60
CA ARG A 217 9.68 9.86 -7.85
C ARG A 217 8.48 10.02 -8.75
N ILE A 218 7.29 10.02 -8.14
CA ILE A 218 6.04 10.45 -8.77
C ILE A 218 5.80 11.89 -8.32
N TRP A 219 5.74 12.79 -9.28
CA TRP A 219 5.64 14.23 -9.03
C TRP A 219 4.22 14.65 -8.75
N ALA A 220 4.03 15.56 -7.80
CA ALA A 220 2.77 16.24 -7.58
C ALA A 220 2.73 17.55 -8.35
N LEU A 221 1.66 17.78 -9.11
CA LEU A 221 1.24 19.09 -9.57
C LEU A 221 0.13 19.63 -8.67
N GLY A 222 -0.06 20.92 -8.60
CA GLY A 222 -1.07 21.48 -7.74
C GLY A 222 -1.42 22.92 -8.08
N ILE A 223 -2.62 23.31 -7.66
CA ILE A 223 -3.22 24.62 -7.85
C ILE A 223 -3.64 25.25 -6.51
N ASP A 224 -3.16 24.70 -5.40
CA ASP A 224 -3.47 25.20 -4.06
C ASP A 224 -2.95 26.66 -3.91
N GLY A 225 -3.80 27.52 -3.37
CA GLY A 225 -3.51 28.94 -3.24
C GLY A 225 -3.98 29.82 -4.41
N MET A 226 -4.52 29.24 -5.48
CA MET A 226 -5.12 29.96 -6.60
C MET A 226 -6.63 30.19 -6.36
N GLY A 227 -7.00 30.63 -5.17
CA GLY A 227 -8.39 30.93 -4.82
C GLY A 227 -9.03 31.95 -5.78
N GLY A 228 -10.32 31.75 -6.09
CA GLY A 228 -11.10 32.71 -6.90
C GLY A 228 -11.00 32.51 -8.41
N ASP A 229 -10.75 31.27 -8.88
CA ASP A 229 -10.73 30.87 -10.30
C ASP A 229 -12.00 30.06 -10.68
N PRO A 230 -13.17 30.70 -10.76
CA PRO A 230 -14.46 30.00 -10.91
C PRO A 230 -14.64 29.33 -12.29
N ASP A 231 -13.86 29.72 -13.28
CA ASP A 231 -13.87 29.17 -14.63
C ASP A 231 -12.71 28.21 -14.92
N GLY A 232 -11.79 28.02 -13.98
CA GLY A 232 -10.66 27.09 -14.07
C GLY A 232 -9.57 27.50 -15.06
N THR A 233 -9.61 28.72 -15.58
CA THR A 233 -8.68 29.16 -16.64
C THR A 233 -7.27 29.37 -16.08
N ALA A 234 -7.12 30.09 -14.98
CA ALA A 234 -5.84 30.33 -14.33
C ALA A 234 -5.21 29.04 -13.82
N SER A 235 -6.02 28.19 -13.20
CA SER A 235 -5.61 26.87 -12.72
C SER A 235 -5.13 25.96 -13.86
N THR A 236 -5.83 25.95 -14.99
CA THR A 236 -5.42 25.22 -16.20
C THR A 236 -4.08 25.70 -16.73
N ALA A 237 -3.88 27.03 -16.83
CA ALA A 237 -2.62 27.60 -17.30
C ALA A 237 -1.45 27.23 -16.37
N ALA A 238 -1.65 27.32 -15.05
CA ALA A 238 -0.63 26.95 -14.06
C ALA A 238 -0.23 25.48 -14.15
N LEU A 239 -1.20 24.57 -14.32
CA LEU A 239 -0.91 23.14 -14.46
C LEU A 239 -0.14 22.83 -15.75
N GLN A 240 -0.49 23.51 -16.85
CA GLN A 240 0.24 23.35 -18.11
C GLN A 240 1.68 23.86 -17.99
N GLU A 241 1.89 25.00 -17.33
CA GLU A 241 3.23 25.53 -17.07
C GLU A 241 4.06 24.57 -16.20
N GLN A 242 3.50 24.10 -15.08
CA GLN A 242 4.15 23.12 -14.21
C GLN A 242 4.55 21.85 -14.98
N TRP A 243 3.63 21.32 -15.78
CA TRP A 243 3.88 20.12 -16.57
C TRP A 243 4.96 20.32 -17.63
N GLN A 244 4.91 21.43 -18.36
CA GLN A 244 5.92 21.76 -19.37
C GLN A 244 7.31 21.87 -18.73
N LEU A 245 7.42 22.58 -17.62
CA LEU A 245 8.66 22.75 -16.89
C LEU A 245 9.22 21.42 -16.39
N LEU A 246 8.36 20.58 -15.82
CA LEU A 246 8.71 19.25 -15.35
C LEU A 246 9.18 18.37 -16.50
N ASN A 247 8.42 18.29 -17.59
CA ASN A 247 8.71 17.40 -18.72
C ASN A 247 10.00 17.79 -19.47
N VAL A 248 10.32 19.09 -19.55
CA VAL A 248 11.60 19.57 -20.11
C VAL A 248 12.77 19.22 -19.21
N THR A 249 12.59 19.31 -17.88
CA THR A 249 13.69 19.08 -16.92
C THR A 249 13.90 17.60 -16.59
N VAL A 250 12.82 16.84 -16.56
CA VAL A 250 12.77 15.39 -16.25
C VAL A 250 11.91 14.67 -17.30
N PRO A 251 12.43 14.42 -18.50
CA PRO A 251 11.68 13.75 -19.56
C PRO A 251 11.12 12.40 -19.10
N GLY A 252 9.83 12.13 -19.37
CA GLY A 252 9.16 10.89 -18.99
C GLY A 252 8.78 10.82 -17.50
N ALA A 253 8.81 11.95 -16.79
CA ALA A 253 8.36 12.01 -15.40
C ALA A 253 6.91 11.54 -15.25
N ALA A 254 6.65 10.65 -14.26
CA ALA A 254 5.29 10.35 -13.84
C ALA A 254 4.77 11.46 -12.93
N ALA A 255 3.57 11.97 -13.20
CA ALA A 255 2.98 13.06 -12.43
C ALA A 255 1.49 12.81 -12.14
N TYR A 256 1.03 13.38 -11.06
CA TYR A 256 -0.37 13.36 -10.66
C TYR A 256 -0.80 14.73 -10.10
N ILE A 257 -2.11 14.93 -10.04
CA ILE A 257 -2.73 16.04 -9.33
C ILE A 257 -3.82 15.49 -8.41
N LEU A 258 -3.83 15.89 -7.14
CA LEU A 258 -4.87 15.56 -6.20
C LEU A 258 -6.01 16.58 -6.28
N LEU A 259 -7.18 16.15 -6.69
CA LEU A 259 -8.38 16.99 -6.79
C LEU A 259 -9.24 16.88 -5.54
N GLN A 260 -9.56 18.01 -4.94
CA GLN A 260 -10.35 18.09 -3.70
C GLN A 260 -11.31 19.30 -3.74
N GLY A 261 -12.44 19.23 -3.04
CA GLY A 261 -13.36 20.35 -2.91
C GLY A 261 -13.83 20.90 -4.26
N GLU A 262 -13.66 22.20 -4.46
CA GLU A 262 -14.10 22.91 -5.67
C GLU A 262 -13.40 22.45 -6.95
N THR A 263 -12.14 21.99 -6.85
CA THR A 263 -11.38 21.53 -8.03
C THR A 263 -11.97 20.27 -8.65
N VAL A 264 -12.67 19.45 -7.89
CA VAL A 264 -13.40 18.28 -8.40
C VAL A 264 -14.54 18.72 -9.30
N ALA A 265 -15.32 19.73 -8.89
CA ALA A 265 -16.45 20.25 -9.67
C ALA A 265 -15.95 20.89 -10.98
N LEU A 266 -14.93 21.75 -10.91
CA LEU A 266 -14.31 22.37 -12.10
C LEU A 266 -13.80 21.33 -13.11
N TYR A 267 -13.20 20.26 -12.61
CA TYR A 267 -12.73 19.16 -13.46
C TYR A 267 -13.90 18.38 -14.10
N GLN A 268 -14.94 18.04 -13.32
CA GLN A 268 -16.13 17.33 -13.81
C GLN A 268 -16.93 18.15 -14.81
N GLU A 269 -16.98 19.48 -14.64
CA GLU A 269 -17.60 20.42 -15.58
C GLU A 269 -16.76 20.69 -16.84
N GLY A 270 -15.54 20.14 -16.93
CA GLY A 270 -14.61 20.37 -18.04
C GLY A 270 -13.97 21.76 -18.08
N LYS A 271 -14.11 22.55 -17.02
CA LYS A 271 -13.50 23.86 -16.86
C LYS A 271 -12.02 23.76 -16.52
N LEU A 272 -11.64 22.83 -15.63
CA LEU A 272 -10.25 22.54 -15.32
C LEU A 272 -9.71 21.48 -16.29
N LYS A 273 -8.72 21.88 -17.11
CA LYS A 273 -8.04 20.97 -18.04
C LYS A 273 -6.70 20.52 -17.47
N ILE A 274 -6.54 19.21 -17.33
CA ILE A 274 -5.31 18.58 -16.84
C ILE A 274 -4.56 18.04 -18.05
N PRO A 275 -3.21 18.17 -18.12
CA PRO A 275 -2.44 17.59 -19.21
C PRO A 275 -2.64 16.06 -19.28
N ASP A 276 -2.77 15.49 -20.49
CA ASP A 276 -3.13 14.07 -20.72
C ASP A 276 -2.20 13.05 -20.03
N SER A 277 -0.94 13.42 -19.83
CA SER A 277 0.06 12.57 -19.18
C SER A 277 0.08 12.71 -17.65
N VAL A 278 -0.74 13.59 -17.08
CA VAL A 278 -0.86 13.81 -15.63
C VAL A 278 -2.10 13.07 -15.12
N ILE A 279 -1.94 12.27 -14.08
CA ILE A 279 -3.03 11.45 -13.53
C ILE A 279 -3.88 12.31 -12.57
N PRO A 280 -5.14 12.61 -12.90
CA PRO A 280 -6.07 13.21 -11.95
C PRO A 280 -6.44 12.17 -10.88
N VAL A 281 -6.20 12.48 -9.63
CA VAL A 281 -6.47 11.62 -8.47
C VAL A 281 -7.57 12.22 -7.63
N LEU A 282 -8.60 11.44 -7.33
CA LEU A 282 -9.79 11.87 -6.60
C LEU A 282 -9.79 11.25 -5.20
N THR A 283 -10.29 12.01 -4.24
CA THR A 283 -10.62 11.48 -2.91
C THR A 283 -12.11 11.14 -2.87
N PRO A 284 -12.51 9.93 -2.43
CA PRO A 284 -13.93 9.59 -2.31
C PRO A 284 -14.60 10.51 -1.27
N ALA A 285 -15.82 10.95 -1.59
CA ALA A 285 -16.61 11.67 -0.62
C ALA A 285 -16.95 10.73 0.59
N PRO A 286 -16.98 11.24 1.82
CA PRO A 286 -17.25 10.43 3.02
C PRO A 286 -18.60 9.69 3.00
N SER A 287 -19.55 10.16 2.19
CA SER A 287 -20.92 9.61 2.04
C SER A 287 -21.10 8.72 0.81
N ALA A 288 -20.07 8.60 -0.05
CA ALA A 288 -20.22 7.87 -1.30
C ALA A 288 -20.03 6.36 -1.07
N SER A 289 -21.14 5.66 -0.85
CA SER A 289 -21.23 4.20 -1.07
C SER A 289 -21.18 3.84 -2.56
N SER A 290 -21.23 4.84 -3.43
CA SER A 290 -21.00 4.74 -4.87
C SER A 290 -20.12 5.91 -5.27
N ALA A 291 -18.83 5.66 -5.48
CA ALA A 291 -18.02 6.59 -6.25
C ALA A 291 -18.65 6.66 -7.64
N GLY A 292 -19.39 7.73 -7.91
CA GLY A 292 -19.64 8.16 -9.26
C GLY A 292 -18.26 8.40 -9.84
N GLY A 293 -17.70 7.37 -10.48
CA GLY A 293 -16.41 7.46 -11.12
C GLY A 293 -16.48 8.52 -12.22
N PRO A 294 -15.40 9.20 -12.51
CA PRO A 294 -15.29 10.02 -13.70
C PRO A 294 -15.61 9.16 -14.91
N GLY A 295 -16.22 9.79 -15.92
CA GLY A 295 -16.73 9.09 -17.10
C GLY A 295 -15.71 8.16 -17.78
N PRO A 296 -16.17 7.19 -18.55
CA PRO A 296 -15.34 6.17 -19.16
C PRO A 296 -14.28 6.80 -20.06
N GLY A 297 -13.03 6.42 -19.88
CA GLY A 297 -11.94 6.67 -20.85
C GLY A 297 -10.75 7.48 -20.35
N ALA A 298 -10.79 8.11 -19.18
CA ALA A 298 -9.64 8.85 -18.67
C ALA A 298 -8.81 8.02 -17.70
N GLN A 299 -7.49 8.23 -17.69
CA GLN A 299 -6.60 7.69 -16.66
C GLN A 299 -6.89 8.41 -15.33
N HIS A 300 -7.61 7.75 -14.44
CA HIS A 300 -7.96 8.32 -13.15
C HIS A 300 -7.33 7.54 -12.01
N GLY A 301 -7.06 8.26 -10.93
CA GLY A 301 -6.54 7.73 -9.68
C GLY A 301 -7.51 7.89 -8.51
N LEU A 302 -7.28 7.08 -7.49
CA LEU A 302 -7.98 7.11 -6.21
C LEU A 302 -6.97 7.35 -5.09
N TRP A 303 -7.29 8.28 -4.19
CA TRP A 303 -6.61 8.42 -2.91
C TRP A 303 -7.63 8.35 -1.79
N PHE A 304 -7.63 7.27 -1.05
CA PHE A 304 -8.52 7.11 0.08
C PHE A 304 -7.73 6.84 1.36
N SER A 305 -8.33 7.14 2.51
CA SER A 305 -7.68 6.94 3.79
C SER A 305 -8.41 5.90 4.63
N LEU A 306 -7.68 4.91 5.11
CA LEU A 306 -8.11 4.00 6.18
C LEU A 306 -8.08 4.69 7.54
N CYS A 307 -7.12 5.61 7.73
CA CYS A 307 -7.05 6.42 8.94
C CYS A 307 -8.13 7.51 8.88
N ARG A 308 -9.15 7.34 9.67
CA ARG A 308 -10.18 8.37 9.88
C ARG A 308 -10.04 8.97 11.26
N ARG A 309 -10.37 10.26 11.37
CA ARG A 309 -10.47 10.92 12.66
C ARG A 309 -11.94 10.95 13.11
N ASP A 310 -12.13 10.67 14.38
CA ASP A 310 -13.46 10.87 15.02
C ASP A 310 -13.82 12.36 14.92
N LYS A 311 -14.99 12.65 14.35
CA LYS A 311 -15.42 14.03 14.11
C LYS A 311 -15.65 14.85 15.39
N LEU A 312 -15.84 14.18 16.52
CA LEU A 312 -16.11 14.82 17.81
C LEU A 312 -14.84 15.09 18.59
N THR A 313 -13.91 14.12 18.60
CA THR A 313 -12.71 14.20 19.41
C THR A 313 -11.48 14.62 18.62
N GLY A 314 -11.54 14.54 17.29
CA GLY A 314 -10.37 14.73 16.41
C GLY A 314 -9.33 13.60 16.47
N ASN A 315 -9.55 12.60 17.32
CA ASN A 315 -8.61 11.50 17.51
C ASN A 315 -8.65 10.51 16.35
N PRO A 316 -7.54 9.84 16.04
CA PRO A 316 -7.53 8.75 15.07
C PRO A 316 -8.50 7.64 15.50
N MET A 317 -9.29 7.13 14.56
CA MET A 317 -10.13 5.96 14.80
C MET A 317 -9.27 4.69 14.71
N THR A 318 -9.49 3.76 15.61
CA THR A 318 -8.73 2.50 15.69
C THR A 318 -9.17 1.47 14.65
N ALA A 319 -10.30 1.69 13.98
CA ALA A 319 -10.76 0.82 12.89
C ALA A 319 -11.55 1.63 11.85
N TYR A 320 -11.55 1.14 10.60
CA TYR A 320 -12.32 1.76 9.53
C TYR A 320 -13.84 1.52 9.74
N PRO A 321 -14.68 2.56 9.69
CA PRO A 321 -16.13 2.39 9.83
C PRO A 321 -16.70 1.47 8.73
N GLY A 322 -17.31 0.36 9.15
CA GLY A 322 -17.80 -0.68 8.25
C GLY A 322 -16.74 -1.69 7.81
N GLY A 323 -15.52 -1.60 8.37
CA GLY A 323 -14.45 -2.58 8.22
C GLY A 323 -14.05 -2.86 6.77
N ASP A 324 -13.52 -4.03 6.56
CA ASP A 324 -13.08 -4.54 5.26
C ASP A 324 -14.20 -4.60 4.20
N THR A 325 -15.44 -4.85 4.60
CA THR A 325 -16.59 -4.87 3.67
C THR A 325 -16.83 -3.48 3.04
N ALA A 326 -16.72 -2.41 3.83
CA ALA A 326 -16.87 -1.05 3.29
C ALA A 326 -15.68 -0.67 2.39
N VAL A 327 -14.47 -1.05 2.77
CA VAL A 327 -13.26 -0.86 1.96
C VAL A 327 -13.38 -1.61 0.63
N ASN A 328 -13.81 -2.88 0.67
CA ASN A 328 -14.03 -3.70 -0.51
C ASN A 328 -15.05 -3.07 -1.47
N GLY A 329 -16.20 -2.67 -0.94
CA GLY A 329 -17.27 -2.04 -1.74
C GLY A 329 -16.79 -0.78 -2.46
N MET A 330 -16.02 0.07 -1.76
CA MET A 330 -15.46 1.29 -2.32
C MET A 330 -14.42 1.00 -3.43
N LEU A 331 -13.47 0.11 -3.17
CA LEU A 331 -12.38 -0.20 -4.11
C LEU A 331 -12.88 -0.94 -5.35
N GLN A 332 -13.79 -1.90 -5.18
CA GLN A 332 -14.45 -2.56 -6.31
C GLN A 332 -15.32 -1.58 -7.10
N GLY A 333 -16.00 -0.65 -6.43
CA GLY A 333 -16.75 0.43 -7.08
C GLY A 333 -15.84 1.31 -7.95
N ALA A 334 -14.69 1.74 -7.42
CA ALA A 334 -13.69 2.49 -8.16
C ALA A 334 -13.15 1.71 -9.37
N TRP A 335 -12.85 0.43 -9.20
CA TRP A 335 -12.41 -0.45 -10.29
C TRP A 335 -13.46 -0.56 -11.40
N ARG A 336 -14.73 -0.82 -11.05
CA ARG A 336 -15.83 -0.89 -12.03
C ARG A 336 -16.05 0.46 -12.72
N GLY A 337 -15.80 1.57 -12.01
CA GLY A 337 -15.79 2.93 -12.56
C GLY A 337 -14.59 3.25 -13.47
N GLY A 338 -13.67 2.30 -13.70
CA GLY A 338 -12.52 2.49 -14.59
C GLY A 338 -11.28 3.11 -13.94
N VAL A 339 -11.26 3.30 -12.62
CA VAL A 339 -10.11 3.86 -11.89
C VAL A 339 -9.04 2.78 -11.74
N ARG A 340 -8.01 2.79 -12.60
CA ARG A 340 -7.00 1.73 -12.69
C ARG A 340 -5.55 2.22 -12.66
N SER A 341 -5.34 3.52 -12.82
CA SER A 341 -3.98 4.05 -13.03
C SER A 341 -3.22 4.29 -11.73
N PHE A 342 -3.89 4.69 -10.64
CA PHE A 342 -3.26 5.13 -9.41
C PHE A 342 -4.19 4.88 -8.21
N TRP A 343 -3.77 4.02 -7.25
CA TRP A 343 -4.45 3.83 -5.98
C TRP A 343 -3.50 4.09 -4.82
N MET A 344 -3.74 5.18 -4.10
CA MET A 344 -3.04 5.55 -2.88
C MET A 344 -3.93 5.29 -1.66
N VAL A 345 -3.41 4.56 -0.69
CA VAL A 345 -4.08 4.23 0.55
C VAL A 345 -3.42 4.98 1.70
N GLY A 346 -4.10 5.96 2.25
CA GLY A 346 -3.69 6.62 3.48
C GLY A 346 -3.88 5.67 4.66
N THR A 347 -2.80 5.26 5.27
CA THR A 347 -2.81 4.16 6.25
C THR A 347 -2.80 4.64 7.69
N GLY A 348 -2.32 5.88 7.94
CA GLY A 348 -1.98 6.29 9.29
C GLY A 348 -0.97 5.32 9.91
N ASP A 349 -1.18 4.96 11.16
CA ASP A 349 -0.27 4.11 11.92
C ASP A 349 -0.28 2.59 11.55
N LEU A 350 -0.75 2.21 10.38
CA LEU A 350 -0.78 0.86 9.77
C LEU A 350 -1.39 -0.24 10.65
N ARG A 351 -0.88 -0.42 11.87
CA ARG A 351 -1.18 -1.58 12.74
C ARG A 351 -2.67 -1.81 13.01
N PRO A 352 -3.51 -0.78 13.19
CA PRO A 352 -4.95 -0.97 13.36
C PRO A 352 -5.67 -1.48 12.10
N SER A 353 -5.06 -1.35 10.92
CA SER A 353 -5.70 -1.60 9.61
C SER A 353 -5.06 -2.75 8.83
N LEU A 354 -4.36 -3.67 9.50
CA LEU A 354 -3.62 -4.75 8.80
C LEU A 354 -4.52 -5.63 7.95
N MET A 355 -5.75 -5.87 8.39
CA MET A 355 -6.72 -6.70 7.65
C MET A 355 -7.19 -5.98 6.37
N GLU A 356 -7.53 -4.71 6.48
CA GLU A 356 -7.92 -3.87 5.34
C GLU A 356 -6.76 -3.68 4.36
N LEU A 357 -5.52 -3.59 4.85
CA LEU A 357 -4.33 -3.54 4.01
C LEU A 357 -4.09 -4.86 3.28
N ASN A 358 -4.33 -6.00 3.92
CA ASN A 358 -4.28 -7.30 3.27
C ASN A 358 -5.31 -7.42 2.14
N LEU A 359 -6.55 -6.97 2.40
CA LEU A 359 -7.60 -6.92 1.39
C LEU A 359 -7.22 -5.99 0.22
N THR A 360 -6.71 -4.79 0.52
CA THR A 360 -6.27 -3.84 -0.50
C THR A 360 -5.19 -4.43 -1.39
N GLY A 361 -4.21 -5.11 -0.78
CA GLY A 361 -3.14 -5.79 -1.52
C GLY A 361 -3.67 -6.89 -2.46
N ALA A 362 -4.69 -7.63 -2.05
CA ALA A 362 -5.36 -8.62 -2.91
C ALA A 362 -6.10 -7.94 -4.08
N LEU A 363 -6.83 -6.84 -3.81
CA LEU A 363 -7.59 -6.09 -4.82
C LEU A 363 -6.70 -5.41 -5.87
N TRP A 364 -5.46 -5.05 -5.54
CA TRP A 364 -4.51 -4.51 -6.53
C TRP A 364 -4.18 -5.48 -7.65
N CYS A 365 -4.23 -6.78 -7.35
CA CYS A 365 -3.96 -7.83 -8.34
C CYS A 365 -5.25 -8.44 -8.89
N THR A 366 -6.23 -8.67 -8.02
CA THR A 366 -7.50 -9.35 -8.36
C THR A 366 -8.68 -8.53 -7.84
N PRO A 367 -9.14 -7.53 -8.60
CA PRO A 367 -10.18 -6.60 -8.14
C PRO A 367 -11.53 -7.23 -7.80
N ASP A 368 -11.82 -8.40 -8.36
CA ASP A 368 -13.05 -9.17 -8.09
C ASP A 368 -12.88 -10.19 -6.94
N THR A 369 -11.83 -10.02 -6.12
CA THR A 369 -11.57 -10.87 -4.96
C THR A 369 -12.76 -10.92 -4.00
N ASP A 370 -13.09 -12.11 -3.51
CA ASP A 370 -14.07 -12.31 -2.45
C ASP A 370 -13.49 -11.81 -1.11
N CYS A 371 -14.09 -10.75 -0.58
CA CYS A 371 -13.70 -10.11 0.66
C CYS A 371 -13.76 -11.08 1.86
N ALA A 372 -14.83 -11.88 1.96
CA ALA A 372 -15.00 -12.82 3.07
C ALA A 372 -13.95 -13.94 3.04
N ALA A 373 -13.64 -14.44 1.84
CA ALA A 373 -12.59 -15.43 1.66
C ALA A 373 -11.21 -14.87 2.03
N GLN A 374 -10.90 -13.62 1.63
CA GLN A 374 -9.64 -12.96 1.98
C GLN A 374 -9.51 -12.71 3.49
N ARG A 375 -10.59 -12.25 4.13
CA ARG A 375 -10.65 -12.08 5.58
C ARG A 375 -10.40 -13.39 6.30
N THR A 376 -11.11 -14.45 5.91
CA THR A 376 -10.93 -15.79 6.49
C THR A 376 -9.51 -16.30 6.32
N ALA A 377 -8.91 -16.14 5.13
CA ALA A 377 -7.53 -16.55 4.88
C ALA A 377 -6.53 -15.78 5.76
N TYR A 378 -6.72 -14.46 5.89
CA TYR A 378 -5.89 -13.62 6.76
C TYR A 378 -5.99 -14.06 8.23
N LEU A 379 -7.21 -14.23 8.76
CA LEU A 379 -7.43 -14.59 10.15
C LEU A 379 -6.87 -15.98 10.47
N ARG A 380 -7.04 -16.96 9.58
CA ARG A 380 -6.46 -18.29 9.73
C ARG A 380 -4.93 -18.28 9.71
N CYS A 381 -4.33 -17.44 8.87
CA CYS A 381 -2.89 -17.31 8.82
C CYS A 381 -2.33 -16.63 10.08
N THR A 382 -3.05 -15.63 10.59
CA THR A 382 -2.61 -14.80 11.73
C THR A 382 -2.91 -15.47 13.07
N TYR A 383 -4.12 -16.06 13.22
CA TYR A 383 -4.59 -16.69 14.47
C TYR A 383 -4.69 -18.21 14.28
N ARG A 384 -3.63 -18.90 14.58
CA ARG A 384 -3.49 -20.35 14.32
C ARG A 384 -4.33 -21.26 15.22
N ALA A 385 -5.01 -20.72 16.24
CA ALA A 385 -5.86 -21.51 17.12
C ALA A 385 -7.10 -22.01 16.36
N PRO A 386 -7.55 -23.28 16.57
CA PRO A 386 -8.65 -23.89 15.82
C PRO A 386 -9.93 -23.04 15.79
N ASP A 387 -10.28 -22.37 16.90
CA ASP A 387 -11.49 -21.56 17.02
C ASP A 387 -11.21 -20.06 17.18
N GLY A 388 -9.94 -19.65 17.36
CA GLY A 388 -9.57 -18.27 17.67
C GLY A 388 -9.89 -17.30 16.55
N TRP A 389 -9.73 -17.72 15.29
CA TRP A 389 -10.03 -16.89 14.14
C TRP A 389 -11.53 -16.58 13.99
N ALA A 390 -12.42 -17.54 14.26
CA ALA A 390 -13.86 -17.36 14.16
C ALA A 390 -14.39 -16.39 15.23
N LEU A 391 -13.87 -16.47 16.46
CA LEU A 391 -14.19 -15.52 17.52
C LEU A 391 -13.70 -14.11 17.20
N THR A 392 -12.49 -13.99 16.64
CA THR A 392 -11.92 -12.71 16.24
C THR A 392 -12.70 -12.11 15.08
N ASP A 393 -13.11 -12.90 14.09
CA ASP A 393 -13.95 -12.48 12.97
C ASP A 393 -15.27 -11.89 13.45
N SER A 394 -15.99 -12.61 14.31
CA SER A 394 -17.26 -12.13 14.90
C SER A 394 -17.08 -10.84 15.69
N ALA A 395 -16.01 -10.72 16.49
CA ALA A 395 -15.76 -9.52 17.28
C ALA A 395 -15.40 -8.30 16.42
N LEU A 396 -14.64 -8.49 15.34
CA LEU A 396 -14.31 -7.42 14.39
C LEU A 396 -15.54 -6.96 13.61
N GLU A 397 -16.41 -7.88 13.22
CA GLU A 397 -17.68 -7.55 12.56
C GLU A 397 -18.58 -6.73 13.48
N ASP A 398 -18.74 -7.14 14.74
CA ASP A 398 -19.48 -6.40 15.77
C ASP A 398 -18.92 -4.98 15.98
N LEU A 399 -17.58 -4.86 16.06
CA LEU A 399 -16.90 -3.56 16.17
C LEU A 399 -17.17 -2.67 14.96
N SER A 400 -17.07 -3.22 13.76
CA SER A 400 -17.33 -2.51 12.51
C SER A 400 -18.76 -1.95 12.45
N VAL A 401 -19.75 -2.73 12.88
CA VAL A 401 -21.16 -2.31 12.97
C VAL A 401 -21.32 -1.15 13.95
N CYS A 402 -20.69 -1.24 15.13
CA CYS A 402 -20.75 -0.17 16.12
C CYS A 402 -20.13 1.14 15.63
N LEU A 403 -18.96 1.05 14.99
CA LEU A 403 -18.26 2.22 14.45
C LEU A 403 -19.05 2.88 13.31
N ARG A 404 -19.70 2.08 12.45
CA ARG A 404 -20.59 2.59 11.41
C ARG A 404 -21.77 3.35 12.00
N ALA A 405 -22.48 2.75 12.94
CA ALA A 405 -23.62 3.38 13.61
C ALA A 405 -23.23 4.71 14.29
N ARG A 406 -22.05 4.76 14.92
CA ARG A 406 -21.52 5.98 15.52
C ARG A 406 -21.20 7.04 14.46
N ALA A 407 -20.59 6.65 13.34
CA ALA A 407 -20.28 7.57 12.26
C ALA A 407 -21.55 8.15 11.60
N GLU A 408 -22.58 7.34 11.40
CA GLU A 408 -23.87 7.74 10.86
C GLU A 408 -24.61 8.70 11.82
N SER A 409 -24.63 8.39 13.11
CA SER A 409 -25.23 9.25 14.14
C SER A 409 -24.54 10.62 14.22
N ALA A 410 -23.23 10.68 14.09
CA ALA A 410 -22.48 11.94 14.07
C ALA A 410 -22.77 12.80 12.84
N VAL A 411 -23.19 12.20 11.73
CA VAL A 411 -23.61 12.92 10.52
C VAL A 411 -25.01 13.49 10.64
N GLN A 412 -25.92 12.76 11.30
CA GLN A 412 -27.33 13.16 11.43
C GLN A 412 -27.60 14.17 12.57
N ALA A 413 -26.70 14.20 13.55
CA ALA A 413 -26.90 15.00 14.73
C ALA A 413 -25.95 16.20 14.76
N GLY A 414 -26.46 17.38 14.60
CA GLY A 414 -25.95 18.52 15.38
C GLY A 414 -26.13 18.33 16.90
N SER A 415 -26.24 17.09 17.40
CA SER A 415 -26.49 16.70 18.79
C SER A 415 -25.35 15.83 19.32
N PRO A 416 -24.98 15.93 20.60
CA PRO A 416 -23.93 15.08 21.17
C PRO A 416 -24.30 13.60 21.04
N PRO A 417 -23.32 12.72 20.75
CA PRO A 417 -23.58 11.29 20.58
C PRO A 417 -24.11 10.71 21.89
N GLN A 418 -25.08 9.85 21.76
CA GLN A 418 -25.55 9.02 22.87
C GLN A 418 -24.39 8.17 23.41
N PRO A 419 -24.29 7.96 24.71
CA PRO A 419 -23.27 7.11 25.29
C PRO A 419 -23.33 5.74 24.63
N VAL A 420 -22.16 5.19 24.33
CA VAL A 420 -22.01 3.88 23.69
C VAL A 420 -22.67 2.85 24.59
N GLY A 421 -23.81 2.32 24.18
CA GLY A 421 -24.69 1.54 25.04
C GLY A 421 -24.11 0.16 25.39
N GLU A 422 -24.86 -0.57 26.21
CA GLU A 422 -24.56 -1.91 26.72
C GLU A 422 -24.12 -2.91 25.61
N ALA A 423 -24.60 -2.76 24.39
CA ALA A 423 -24.19 -3.52 23.21
C ALA A 423 -22.70 -3.36 22.87
N PHE A 424 -22.14 -2.17 23.04
CA PHE A 424 -20.70 -1.92 22.80
C PHE A 424 -19.83 -2.59 23.88
N LEU A 425 -20.23 -2.49 25.15
CA LEU A 425 -19.50 -3.15 26.24
C LEU A 425 -19.49 -4.67 26.07
N THR A 426 -20.63 -5.26 25.68
CA THR A 426 -20.72 -6.72 25.43
C THR A 426 -19.85 -7.13 24.24
N ARG A 427 -19.81 -6.33 23.18
CA ARG A 427 -19.01 -6.59 21.98
C ARG A 427 -17.52 -6.36 22.22
N SER A 428 -17.17 -5.31 22.96
CA SER A 428 -15.79 -5.08 23.42
C SER A 428 -15.29 -6.25 24.30
N THR A 429 -16.15 -6.78 25.18
CA THR A 429 -15.83 -7.94 26.00
C THR A 429 -15.54 -9.18 25.15
N ARG A 430 -16.28 -9.40 24.05
CA ARG A 430 -16.01 -10.49 23.11
C ARG A 430 -14.67 -10.28 22.40
N LEU A 431 -14.36 -9.06 21.99
CA LEU A 431 -13.06 -8.73 21.38
C LEU A 431 -11.90 -9.00 22.36
N PHE A 432 -12.03 -8.58 23.62
CA PHE A 432 -11.05 -8.86 24.66
C PHE A 432 -10.93 -10.36 24.96
N ALA A 433 -12.05 -11.10 25.00
CA ALA A 433 -12.04 -12.54 25.20
C ALA A 433 -11.34 -13.26 24.02
N SER A 434 -11.62 -12.85 22.79
CA SER A 434 -10.96 -13.34 21.59
C SER A 434 -9.46 -13.04 21.61
N ALA A 435 -9.06 -11.81 21.94
CA ALA A 435 -7.66 -11.42 22.07
C ALA A 435 -6.94 -12.22 23.18
N TRP A 436 -7.63 -12.47 24.32
CA TRP A 436 -7.08 -13.27 25.41
C TRP A 436 -6.90 -14.75 25.04
N LEU A 437 -7.85 -15.34 24.31
CA LEU A 437 -7.72 -16.70 23.78
C LEU A 437 -6.58 -16.81 22.78
N CYS A 438 -6.42 -15.80 21.90
CA CYS A 438 -5.28 -15.73 20.99
C CYS A 438 -3.95 -15.60 21.72
N GLY A 439 -3.89 -14.82 22.81
CA GLY A 439 -2.70 -14.69 23.66
C GLY A 439 -2.29 -15.98 24.35
N LYS A 440 -3.26 -16.83 24.75
CA LYS A 440 -2.99 -18.17 25.32
C LYS A 440 -2.48 -19.17 24.29
N THR A 441 -2.81 -18.96 23.03
CA THR A 441 -2.41 -19.82 21.91
C THR A 441 -1.21 -19.29 21.13
N GLN A 442 -0.50 -18.29 21.69
CA GLN A 442 0.67 -17.62 21.09
C GLN A 442 0.37 -16.82 19.80
N GLY A 443 -0.88 -16.40 19.59
CA GLY A 443 -1.23 -15.42 18.56
C GLY A 443 -1.12 -13.97 19.07
N PRO A 444 -0.85 -12.99 18.18
CA PRO A 444 -0.77 -11.59 18.60
C PRO A 444 -2.14 -11.09 19.07
N ILE A 445 -2.15 -10.41 20.19
CA ILE A 445 -3.32 -9.64 20.64
C ILE A 445 -3.45 -8.43 19.73
N PRO A 446 -4.58 -8.19 19.05
CA PRO A 446 -4.85 -6.86 18.52
C PRO A 446 -4.97 -5.93 19.72
N VAL A 447 -3.90 -5.21 20.03
CA VAL A 447 -3.93 -4.19 21.06
C VAL A 447 -4.78 -3.03 20.52
N LEU A 448 -6.06 -3.06 20.86
CA LEU A 448 -6.84 -1.85 20.97
C LEU A 448 -6.28 -1.13 22.19
N ALA A 449 -5.22 -0.35 21.99
CA ALA A 449 -4.80 0.60 23.00
C ALA A 449 -5.96 1.60 23.17
N ALA A 450 -6.37 1.73 24.41
CA ALA A 450 -7.40 2.64 24.87
C ALA A 450 -7.08 4.10 24.48
#